data_1e1983c6a2404ea39c436c0602b6be74
#
_entry.id   1e1983c6a2404ea39c436c0602b6be74
#
_cell.length_a   1.000
_cell.length_b   1.000
_cell.length_c   1.000
_cell.angle_alpha   90.00
_cell.angle_beta   90.00
_cell.angle_gamma   90.00
#
_symmetry.space_group_name_H-M   'P 1'
#
loop_
_entity.id
_entity.type
_entity.pdbx_description
1 polymer ?
#
loop_
_entity_poly.entity_id
_entity_poly.type
_entity_poly.pdbx_seq_one_letter_code
_entity_poly.pdbx_strand_id
1 'polypeptide(L)'
;MNAELKEIDGKYVATLSGELDTAAATTAEEVLKPLMQSNGKDVDIECKDLEYIASSGLRILIGILKAAKASGSKVTMRNVSDDIQNVFKLTGFINLFDFE
;
A
#
# COMPACT_ATOMS: atom_id res chain seq x y z
N MET A 1 2.42 14.49 -2.94
CA MET A 1 1.96 13.08 -2.87
C MET A 1 0.75 12.90 -3.76
N ASN A 2 0.74 11.84 -4.50
CA ASN A 2 -0.43 11.48 -5.30
C ASN A 2 -0.79 10.01 -5.05
N ALA A 3 -2.07 9.73 -4.89
CA ALA A 3 -2.58 8.37 -4.71
C ALA A 3 -3.74 8.16 -5.66
N GLU A 4 -3.69 7.09 -6.43
CA GLU A 4 -4.75 6.71 -7.36
C GLU A 4 -5.16 5.27 -7.12
N LEU A 5 -6.44 4.99 -7.28
CA LEU A 5 -6.97 3.64 -7.16
C LEU A 5 -7.75 3.30 -8.43
N LYS A 6 -7.40 2.15 -9.01
CA LYS A 6 -8.08 1.64 -10.20
C LYS A 6 -8.45 0.18 -9.96
N GLU A 7 -9.50 -0.28 -10.64
CA GLU A 7 -9.84 -1.70 -10.69
C GLU A 7 -9.56 -2.19 -12.10
N ILE A 8 -8.67 -3.18 -12.22
CA ILE A 8 -8.22 -3.69 -13.51
C ILE A 8 -8.28 -5.22 -13.46
N ASP A 9 -9.01 -5.82 -14.40
CA ASP A 9 -9.11 -7.28 -14.54
C ASP A 9 -9.49 -7.99 -13.23
N GLY A 10 -10.41 -7.41 -12.48
CA GLY A 10 -10.93 -8.00 -11.26
C GLY A 10 -10.04 -7.84 -10.04
N LYS A 11 -9.02 -6.99 -10.12
CA LYS A 11 -8.19 -6.67 -8.96
C LYS A 11 -8.03 -5.16 -8.82
N TYR A 12 -7.64 -4.72 -7.62
CA TYR A 12 -7.34 -3.32 -7.37
C TYR A 12 -5.86 -3.02 -7.63
N VAL A 13 -5.60 -1.88 -8.24
CA VAL A 13 -4.24 -1.35 -8.41
C VAL A 13 -4.19 0.03 -7.79
N ALA A 14 -3.42 0.18 -6.73
CA ALA A 14 -3.20 1.45 -6.06
C ALA A 14 -1.83 1.97 -6.47
N THR A 15 -1.75 3.20 -6.98
CA THR A 15 -0.49 3.83 -7.38
C THR A 15 -0.18 4.96 -6.42
N LEU A 16 0.99 4.90 -5.80
CA LEU A 16 1.46 5.91 -4.86
C LEU A 16 2.69 6.60 -5.43
N SER A 17 2.74 7.93 -5.37
CA SER A 17 3.89 8.69 -5.83
C SER A 17 4.17 9.86 -4.91
N GLY A 18 5.44 10.28 -4.86
CA GLY A 18 5.89 11.37 -4.01
C GLY A 18 6.14 10.93 -2.58
N GLU A 19 5.85 11.79 -1.63
CA GLU A 19 6.11 11.56 -0.21
C GLU A 19 4.83 11.23 0.54
N LEU A 20 4.72 10.02 1.04
CA LEU A 20 3.61 9.61 1.91
C LEU A 20 3.98 9.97 3.34
N ASP A 21 3.99 11.27 3.62
CA ASP A 21 4.26 11.80 4.95
C ASP A 21 2.98 11.86 5.79
N THR A 22 3.07 12.37 7.01
CA THR A 22 1.94 12.44 7.92
C THR A 22 0.81 13.30 7.38
N ALA A 23 1.13 14.41 6.70
CA ALA A 23 0.11 15.29 6.11
C ALA A 23 -0.60 14.61 4.94
N ALA A 24 0.14 13.87 4.11
CA ALA A 24 -0.42 13.18 2.96
C ALA A 24 -1.21 11.92 3.35
N ALA A 25 -0.92 11.34 4.52
CA ALA A 25 -1.53 10.09 4.96
C ALA A 25 -3.06 10.16 5.01
N THR A 26 -3.63 11.27 5.46
CA THR A 26 -5.08 11.45 5.54
C THR A 26 -5.73 11.38 4.16
N THR A 27 -5.16 12.06 3.17
CA THR A 27 -5.66 12.03 1.79
C THR A 27 -5.51 10.64 1.19
N ALA A 28 -4.35 10.01 1.40
CA ALA A 28 -4.11 8.66 0.92
C ALA A 28 -5.10 7.66 1.52
N GLU A 29 -5.39 7.76 2.81
CA GLU A 29 -6.35 6.90 3.47
C GLU A 29 -7.73 7.00 2.83
N GLU A 30 -8.18 8.20 2.48
CA GLU A 30 -9.47 8.40 1.81
C GLU A 30 -9.50 7.75 0.43
N VAL A 31 -8.43 7.94 -0.36
CA VAL A 31 -8.34 7.37 -1.70
C VAL A 31 -8.31 5.84 -1.65
N LEU A 32 -7.60 5.27 -0.67
CA LEU A 32 -7.40 3.83 -0.56
C LEU A 32 -8.46 3.13 0.30
N LYS A 33 -9.44 3.87 0.82
CA LYS A 33 -10.50 3.33 1.66
C LYS A 33 -11.22 2.12 1.05
N PRO A 34 -11.53 2.09 -0.26
CA PRO A 34 -12.16 0.91 -0.86
C PRO A 34 -11.34 -0.38 -0.69
N LEU A 35 -10.02 -0.28 -0.50
CA LEU A 35 -9.18 -1.45 -0.29
C LEU A 35 -9.44 -2.14 1.06
N MET A 36 -10.05 -1.44 1.99
CA MET A 36 -10.45 -2.03 3.28
C MET A 36 -11.61 -3.01 3.12
N GLN A 37 -12.26 -3.02 1.96
CA GLN A 37 -13.38 -3.90 1.63
C GLN A 37 -13.18 -4.46 0.22
N SER A 38 -12.04 -5.15 0.02
CA SER A 38 -11.69 -5.68 -1.30
C SER A 38 -12.56 -6.85 -1.74
N ASN A 39 -13.28 -7.48 -0.82
CA ASN A 39 -14.20 -8.59 -1.10
C ASN A 39 -13.53 -9.77 -1.80
N GLY A 40 -12.30 -10.08 -1.41
CA GLY A 40 -11.52 -11.18 -1.98
C GLY A 40 -10.74 -10.82 -3.23
N LYS A 41 -10.83 -9.59 -3.73
CA LYS A 41 -10.01 -9.14 -4.86
C LYS A 41 -8.59 -8.89 -4.42
N ASP A 42 -7.63 -9.33 -5.24
CA ASP A 42 -6.22 -9.07 -4.98
C ASP A 42 -5.90 -7.59 -5.16
N VAL A 43 -4.86 -7.14 -4.47
CA VAL A 43 -4.45 -5.73 -4.46
C VAL A 43 -2.98 -5.64 -4.84
N ASP A 44 -2.68 -4.84 -5.87
CA ASP A 44 -1.31 -4.43 -6.19
C ASP A 44 -1.13 -2.99 -5.73
N ILE A 45 -0.04 -2.73 -5.02
CA ILE A 45 0.32 -1.37 -4.63
C ILE A 45 1.58 -0.99 -5.39
N GLU A 46 1.43 -0.12 -6.38
CA GLU A 46 2.52 0.32 -7.24
C GLU A 46 3.28 1.46 -6.57
N CYS A 47 4.57 1.27 -6.33
CA CYS A 47 5.41 2.20 -5.59
C CYS A 47 6.58 2.75 -6.40
N LYS A 48 6.53 2.63 -7.72
CA LYS A 48 7.64 3.05 -8.60
C LYS A 48 8.11 4.49 -8.31
N ASP A 49 7.17 5.40 -8.09
CA ASP A 49 7.46 6.80 -7.88
C ASP A 49 7.26 7.24 -6.43
N LEU A 50 7.14 6.28 -5.51
CA LEU A 50 7.05 6.58 -4.08
C LEU A 50 8.45 6.87 -3.55
N GLU A 51 8.64 8.08 -3.00
CA GLU A 51 9.97 8.55 -2.57
C GLU A 51 10.19 8.45 -1.07
N TYR A 52 9.11 8.47 -0.28
CA TYR A 52 9.18 8.48 1.17
C TYR A 52 7.89 7.93 1.78
N ILE A 53 8.00 7.24 2.91
CA ILE A 53 6.85 6.77 3.67
C ILE A 53 7.08 7.02 5.17
N ALA A 54 6.15 7.74 5.80
CA ALA A 54 6.15 7.94 7.24
C ALA A 54 5.46 6.77 7.95
N SER A 55 5.63 6.68 9.26
CA SER A 55 4.99 5.63 10.06
C SER A 55 3.46 5.64 9.94
N SER A 56 2.85 6.83 9.81
CA SER A 56 1.40 6.95 9.58
C SER A 56 0.98 6.36 8.23
N GLY A 57 1.78 6.57 7.18
CA GLY A 57 1.53 5.96 5.87
C GLY A 57 1.70 4.45 5.91
N LEU A 58 2.73 3.98 6.59
CA LEU A 58 2.98 2.55 6.77
C LEU A 58 1.81 1.88 7.49
N ARG A 59 1.25 2.55 8.50
CA ARG A 59 0.09 2.05 9.25
C ARG A 59 -1.13 1.86 8.35
N ILE A 60 -1.34 2.75 7.39
CA ILE A 60 -2.43 2.64 6.42
C ILE A 60 -2.26 1.39 5.57
N LEU A 61 -1.04 1.15 5.06
CA LEU A 61 -0.75 -0.04 4.27
C LEU A 61 -0.93 -1.33 5.07
N ILE A 62 -0.55 -1.32 6.34
CA ILE A 62 -0.77 -2.47 7.23
C ILE A 62 -2.25 -2.72 7.45
N GLY A 63 -3.06 -1.68 7.60
CA GLY A 63 -4.51 -1.80 7.70
C GLY A 63 -5.12 -2.45 6.47
N ILE A 64 -4.66 -2.05 5.29
CA ILE A 64 -5.08 -2.66 4.02
C ILE A 64 -4.71 -4.15 3.99
N LEU A 65 -3.48 -4.48 4.39
CA LEU A 65 -3.02 -5.86 4.42
C LEU A 65 -3.89 -6.72 5.33
N LYS A 66 -4.21 -6.24 6.52
CA LYS A 66 -5.05 -6.97 7.48
C LYS A 66 -6.46 -7.19 6.92
N ALA A 67 -7.04 -6.16 6.33
CA ALA A 67 -8.37 -6.27 5.72
C ALA A 67 -8.37 -7.26 4.55
N ALA A 68 -7.32 -7.23 3.72
CA ALA A 68 -7.18 -8.14 2.59
C ALA A 68 -7.06 -9.58 3.06
N LYS A 69 -6.24 -9.85 4.07
CA LYS A 69 -6.10 -11.20 4.63
C LYS A 69 -7.40 -11.72 5.21
N ALA A 70 -8.18 -10.87 5.86
CA ALA A 70 -9.49 -11.25 6.41
C ALA A 70 -10.47 -11.67 5.32
N SER A 71 -10.36 -11.12 4.10
CA SER A 71 -11.24 -11.46 2.98
C SER A 71 -10.64 -12.48 2.02
N GLY A 72 -9.43 -13.00 2.31
CA GLY A 72 -8.76 -13.96 1.44
C GLY A 72 -8.00 -13.35 0.27
N SER A 73 -7.78 -12.05 0.30
CA SER A 73 -7.06 -11.33 -0.77
C SER A 73 -5.56 -11.32 -0.51
N LYS A 74 -4.78 -11.17 -1.60
CA LYS A 74 -3.33 -11.01 -1.55
C LYS A 74 -2.98 -9.55 -1.84
N VAL A 75 -2.01 -9.01 -1.08
CA VAL A 75 -1.48 -7.67 -1.32
C VAL A 75 -0.04 -7.79 -1.79
N THR A 76 0.24 -7.25 -2.98
CA THR A 76 1.57 -7.25 -3.56
C THR A 76 2.09 -5.82 -3.68
N MET A 77 3.29 -5.57 -3.13
CA MET A 77 3.99 -4.30 -3.26
C MET A 77 4.90 -4.37 -4.49
N ARG A 78 4.72 -3.47 -5.44
CA ARG A 78 5.44 -3.52 -6.71
C ARG A 78 6.39 -2.35 -6.86
N ASN A 79 7.59 -2.63 -7.38
CA ASN A 79 8.60 -1.64 -7.72
C ASN A 79 8.99 -0.75 -6.53
N VAL A 80 9.10 -1.36 -5.36
CA VAL A 80 9.48 -0.64 -4.14
C VAL A 80 10.98 -0.39 -4.16
N SER A 81 11.40 0.87 -3.98
CA SER A 81 12.82 1.23 -3.94
C SER A 81 13.51 0.59 -2.73
N ASP A 82 14.84 0.48 -2.81
CA ASP A 82 15.63 -0.06 -1.70
C ASP A 82 15.44 0.75 -0.42
N ASP A 83 15.34 2.07 -0.54
CA ASP A 83 15.13 2.95 0.62
C ASP A 83 13.80 2.67 1.30
N ILE A 84 12.73 2.49 0.52
CA ILE A 84 11.40 2.17 1.06
C ILE A 84 11.39 0.75 1.63
N GLN A 85 12.02 -0.22 0.96
CA GLN A 85 12.14 -1.57 1.51
C GLN A 85 12.87 -1.58 2.85
N ASN A 86 13.88 -0.73 3.02
CA ASN A 86 14.60 -0.62 4.29
C ASN A 86 13.69 -0.14 5.42
N VAL A 87 12.73 0.75 5.14
CA VAL A 87 11.73 1.16 6.14
C VAL A 87 10.94 -0.05 6.61
N PHE A 88 10.52 -0.91 5.69
CA PHE A 88 9.78 -2.13 6.03
C PHE A 88 10.64 -3.11 6.84
N LYS A 89 11.94 -3.24 6.49
CA LYS A 89 12.87 -4.09 7.23
C LYS A 89 13.09 -3.60 8.66
N LEU A 90 13.33 -2.29 8.81
CA LEU A 90 13.62 -1.69 10.12
C LEU A 90 12.42 -1.74 11.05
N THR A 91 11.22 -1.71 10.52
CA THR A 91 9.99 -1.78 11.32
C THR A 91 9.50 -3.22 11.52
N GLY A 92 10.14 -4.21 10.91
CA GLY A 92 9.77 -5.61 11.01
C GLY A 92 8.61 -6.03 10.12
N PHE A 93 8.16 -5.17 9.21
CA PHE A 93 6.99 -5.45 8.37
C PHE A 93 7.34 -6.04 7.00
N ILE A 94 8.62 -6.23 6.69
CA ILE A 94 9.06 -6.70 5.37
C ILE A 94 8.46 -8.06 5.01
N ASN A 95 8.22 -8.92 5.99
CA ASN A 95 7.71 -10.28 5.76
C ASN A 95 6.19 -10.36 5.73
N LEU A 96 5.48 -9.25 5.98
CA LEU A 96 4.02 -9.24 5.97
C LEU A 96 3.43 -9.03 4.58
N PHE A 97 4.21 -8.46 3.68
CA PHE A 97 3.80 -8.17 2.31
C PHE A 97 4.55 -9.04 1.32
N ASP A 98 3.94 -9.27 0.16
CA ASP A 98 4.63 -9.85 -0.99
C ASP A 98 5.23 -8.71 -1.81
N PHE A 99 6.49 -8.82 -2.19
CA PHE A 99 7.20 -7.83 -2.97
C PHE A 99 7.53 -8.36 -4.35
N GLU A 100 7.31 -7.57 -5.37
CA GLU A 100 7.68 -7.89 -6.74
C GLU A 100 8.44 -6.75 -7.42
#